data_9f266e69e8add3ca1c87cf58d4e0e6d0
#
_entry.id   9f266e69e8add3ca1c87cf58d4e0e6d0
#
_cell.length_a   1.000
_cell.length_b   1.000
_cell.length_c   1.000
_cell.angle_alpha   90.00
_cell.angle_beta   90.00
_cell.angle_gamma   90.00
#
_symmetry.space_group_name_H-M   'P 1'
#
loop_
_entity.id
_entity.type
_entity.pdbx_description
1 polymer ?
#
loop_
_entity_poly.entity_id
_entity_poly.type
_entity_poly.pdbx_seq_one_letter_code
_entity_poly.pdbx_strand_id
1 'polypeptide(L)'
;YAALADHAVQHHGMDVLLCGGRSPLELDYGAQIEQAMQQPCRNLIGRDTLLEFLATLQRATVLVSPDSGPAHMATTVGTPVIGLYAPTNPERSGPYYSRRWCVDRYDRAATRFLNRSAGNLPWTEKIELPGVMDLVEVDDAIEKLDELMLAGAPRTPTGI
;
A
#
# COMPACT_ATOMS: atom_id res chain seq x y z
N TYR A 1 8.18 0.69 -5.01
CA TYR A 1 8.14 -0.35 -3.97
C TYR A 1 9.55 -0.74 -3.51
N ALA A 2 10.51 -1.08 -4.41
CA ALA A 2 11.85 -1.55 -4.03
C ALA A 2 12.58 -0.58 -3.09
N ALA A 3 12.65 0.72 -3.43
CA ALA A 3 13.33 1.71 -2.60
C ALA A 3 12.68 1.89 -1.21
N LEU A 4 11.34 1.81 -1.12
CA LEU A 4 10.65 1.83 0.17
C LEU A 4 10.96 0.57 1.00
N ALA A 5 11.02 -0.59 0.35
CA ALA A 5 11.37 -1.86 0.99
C ALA A 5 12.82 -1.84 1.50
N ASP A 6 13.76 -1.34 0.70
CA ASP A 6 15.15 -1.14 1.12
C ASP A 6 15.26 -0.21 2.33
N HIS A 7 14.50 0.90 2.34
CA HIS A 7 14.43 1.81 3.49
C HIS A 7 13.90 1.10 4.74
N ALA A 8 12.83 0.31 4.61
CA ALA A 8 12.28 -0.45 5.73
C ALA A 8 13.29 -1.42 6.37
N VAL A 9 14.09 -2.09 5.55
CA VAL A 9 15.16 -2.98 6.04
C VAL A 9 16.27 -2.17 6.68
N GLN A 10 16.78 -1.15 6.00
CA GLN A 10 17.98 -0.40 6.43
C GLN A 10 17.74 0.45 7.68
N HIS A 11 16.60 1.11 7.78
CA HIS A 11 16.33 2.09 8.83
C HIS A 11 15.47 1.53 9.97
N HIS A 12 14.67 0.51 9.70
CA HIS A 12 13.76 -0.07 10.70
C HIS A 12 14.04 -1.55 11.02
N GLY A 13 15.03 -2.18 10.34
CA GLY A 13 15.38 -3.58 10.58
C GLY A 13 14.25 -4.56 10.26
N MET A 14 13.37 -4.23 9.31
CA MET A 14 12.22 -5.04 8.96
C MET A 14 12.58 -6.19 8.03
N ASP A 15 11.89 -7.31 8.21
CA ASP A 15 11.79 -8.35 7.18
C ASP A 15 10.75 -7.94 6.14
N VAL A 16 11.11 -7.99 4.86
CA VAL A 16 10.23 -7.64 3.75
C VAL A 16 9.66 -8.89 3.08
N LEU A 17 8.33 -8.92 2.95
CA LEU A 17 7.58 -9.94 2.22
C LEU A 17 6.87 -9.30 1.04
N LEU A 18 7.10 -9.81 -0.18
CA LEU A 18 6.31 -9.44 -1.35
C LEU A 18 5.17 -10.44 -1.49
N CYS A 19 3.94 -9.96 -1.40
CA CYS A 19 2.73 -10.78 -1.49
C CYS A 19 1.86 -10.30 -2.65
N GLY A 20 1.15 -11.23 -3.28
CA GLY A 20 0.26 -10.95 -4.40
C GLY A 20 -0.36 -12.22 -4.96
N GLY A 21 -1.31 -12.07 -5.86
CA GLY A 21 -1.99 -13.16 -6.53
C GLY A 21 -1.10 -13.88 -7.57
N ARG A 22 -1.75 -14.74 -8.38
CA ARG A 22 -1.08 -15.57 -9.38
C ARG A 22 -1.19 -15.02 -10.78
N SER A 23 -1.62 -13.76 -10.94
CA SER A 23 -1.71 -13.16 -12.26
C SER A 23 -0.31 -12.97 -12.85
N PRO A 24 -0.14 -13.12 -14.18
CA PRO A 24 1.15 -12.87 -14.82
C PRO A 24 1.72 -11.49 -14.51
N LEU A 25 0.84 -10.47 -14.39
CA LEU A 25 1.22 -9.10 -14.06
C LEU A 25 1.82 -9.00 -12.65
N GLU A 26 1.21 -9.63 -11.65
CA GLU A 26 1.71 -9.57 -10.26
C GLU A 26 3.01 -10.35 -10.10
N LEU A 27 3.12 -11.50 -10.78
CA LEU A 27 4.37 -12.29 -10.81
C LEU A 27 5.52 -11.48 -11.44
N ASP A 28 5.26 -10.80 -12.55
CA ASP A 28 6.24 -9.96 -13.23
C ASP A 28 6.65 -8.76 -12.37
N TYR A 29 5.70 -8.02 -11.78
CA TYR A 29 6.00 -6.92 -10.86
C TYR A 29 6.79 -7.40 -9.64
N GLY A 30 6.44 -8.55 -9.08
CA GLY A 30 7.17 -9.12 -7.96
C GLY A 30 8.63 -9.41 -8.31
N ALA A 31 8.88 -9.99 -9.48
CA ALA A 31 10.24 -10.25 -9.96
C ALA A 31 11.02 -8.94 -10.22
N GLN A 32 10.39 -7.92 -10.80
CA GLN A 32 11.00 -6.61 -11.01
C GLN A 32 11.35 -5.92 -9.69
N ILE A 33 10.46 -5.97 -8.70
CA ILE A 33 10.70 -5.38 -7.37
C ILE A 33 11.88 -6.10 -6.70
N GLU A 34 11.86 -7.44 -6.68
CA GLU A 34 12.92 -8.25 -6.08
C GLU A 34 14.28 -7.98 -6.75
N GLN A 35 14.31 -7.84 -8.08
CA GLN A 35 15.52 -7.51 -8.83
C GLN A 35 16.03 -6.09 -8.55
N ALA A 36 15.14 -5.14 -8.32
CA ALA A 36 15.48 -3.74 -8.07
C ALA A 36 15.90 -3.46 -6.62
N MET A 37 15.53 -4.34 -5.67
CA MET A 37 15.91 -4.21 -4.27
C MET A 37 17.42 -4.44 -4.07
N GLN A 38 17.99 -3.67 -3.14
CA GLN A 38 19.37 -3.81 -2.67
C GLN A 38 19.45 -4.61 -1.37
N GLN A 39 18.33 -4.77 -0.69
CA GLN A 39 18.21 -5.51 0.57
C GLN A 39 17.46 -6.82 0.33
N PRO A 40 17.65 -7.84 1.19
CA PRO A 40 16.96 -9.11 1.05
C PRO A 40 15.45 -8.97 1.27
N CYS A 41 14.67 -9.67 0.45
CA CYS A 41 13.24 -9.85 0.66
C CYS A 41 12.84 -11.32 0.42
N ARG A 42 11.61 -11.67 0.79
CA ARG A 42 11.01 -12.97 0.46
C ARG A 42 9.85 -12.74 -0.50
N ASN A 43 9.97 -13.24 -1.70
CA ASN A 43 8.91 -13.18 -2.69
C ASN A 43 7.96 -14.37 -2.53
N LEU A 44 6.76 -14.09 -2.03
CA LEU A 44 5.66 -15.03 -1.78
C LEU A 44 4.53 -14.89 -2.81
N ILE A 45 4.68 -14.05 -3.84
CA ILE A 45 3.64 -13.81 -4.84
C ILE A 45 3.24 -15.12 -5.52
N GLY A 46 1.94 -15.41 -5.47
CA GLY A 46 1.36 -16.62 -6.05
C GLY A 46 1.62 -17.91 -5.28
N ARG A 47 2.23 -17.85 -4.10
CA ARG A 47 2.64 -19.04 -3.32
C ARG A 47 1.76 -19.35 -2.12
N ASP A 48 1.03 -18.36 -1.62
CA ASP A 48 0.16 -18.48 -0.46
C ASP A 48 -1.31 -18.72 -0.83
N THR A 49 -2.05 -19.24 0.12
CA THR A 49 -3.51 -19.26 0.12
C THR A 49 -4.05 -18.00 0.80
N LEU A 50 -5.33 -17.72 0.61
CA LEU A 50 -5.99 -16.56 1.26
C LEU A 50 -5.85 -16.60 2.79
N LEU A 51 -5.95 -17.77 3.41
CA LEU A 51 -5.83 -17.90 4.87
C LEU A 51 -4.39 -17.72 5.35
N GLU A 52 -3.40 -18.23 4.61
CA GLU A 52 -1.98 -18.00 4.90
C GLU A 52 -1.62 -16.53 4.75
N PHE A 53 -2.15 -15.85 3.72
CA PHE A 53 -1.98 -14.42 3.55
C PHE A 53 -2.60 -13.62 4.71
N LEU A 54 -3.82 -13.99 5.15
CA LEU A 54 -4.45 -13.34 6.31
C LEU A 54 -3.63 -13.55 7.60
N ALA A 55 -3.10 -14.76 7.82
CA ALA A 55 -2.21 -15.02 8.95
C ALA A 55 -0.90 -14.24 8.86
N THR A 56 -0.36 -14.04 7.66
CA THR A 56 0.80 -13.18 7.41
C THR A 56 0.49 -11.74 7.77
N LEU A 57 -0.63 -11.20 7.30
CA LEU A 57 -1.09 -9.86 7.64
C LEU A 57 -1.24 -9.68 9.15
N GLN A 58 -1.84 -10.66 9.84
CA GLN A 58 -2.01 -10.61 11.30
C GLN A 58 -0.67 -10.47 12.06
N ARG A 59 0.42 -10.99 11.51
CA ARG A 59 1.76 -10.94 12.10
C ARG A 59 2.59 -9.76 11.60
N ALA A 60 2.22 -9.17 10.49
CA ALA A 60 2.95 -8.05 9.90
C ALA A 60 2.89 -6.81 10.79
N THR A 61 3.97 -6.04 10.82
CA THR A 61 4.02 -4.73 11.47
C THR A 61 3.21 -3.71 10.69
N VAL A 62 3.28 -3.77 9.38
CA VAL A 62 2.60 -2.85 8.46
C VAL A 62 2.38 -3.53 7.12
N LEU A 63 1.31 -3.16 6.43
CA LEU A 63 1.11 -3.46 5.01
C LEU A 63 1.28 -2.18 4.19
N VAL A 64 2.03 -2.25 3.10
CA VAL A 64 2.02 -1.21 2.05
C VAL A 64 1.21 -1.74 0.87
N SER A 65 0.18 -1.02 0.45
CA SER A 65 -0.74 -1.50 -0.59
C SER A 65 -1.41 -0.33 -1.32
N PRO A 66 -1.67 -0.47 -2.63
CA PRO A 66 -2.61 0.42 -3.32
C PRO A 66 -4.05 0.13 -2.85
N ASP A 67 -5.05 0.78 -3.48
CA ASP A 67 -6.47 0.46 -3.27
C ASP A 67 -6.78 -0.98 -3.76
N SER A 68 -6.80 -1.89 -2.81
CA SER A 68 -6.93 -3.32 -3.10
C SER A 68 -7.52 -4.11 -1.93
N GLY A 69 -7.96 -5.34 -2.18
CA GLY A 69 -8.47 -6.26 -1.15
C GLY A 69 -7.55 -6.44 0.07
N PRO A 70 -6.24 -6.62 -0.12
CA PRO A 70 -5.25 -6.66 0.97
C PRO A 70 -5.34 -5.54 1.99
N ALA A 71 -5.58 -4.30 1.58
CA ALA A 71 -5.71 -3.16 2.48
C ALA A 71 -6.92 -3.32 3.45
N HIS A 72 -8.03 -3.85 2.94
CA HIS A 72 -9.21 -4.14 3.76
C HIS A 72 -9.00 -5.37 4.66
N MET A 73 -8.34 -6.41 4.14
CA MET A 73 -8.00 -7.60 4.93
C MET A 73 -7.08 -7.24 6.12
N ALA A 74 -6.05 -6.40 5.90
CA ALA A 74 -5.18 -5.92 6.96
C ALA A 74 -5.98 -5.19 8.06
N THR A 75 -6.98 -4.39 7.66
CA THR A 75 -7.87 -3.70 8.60
C THR A 75 -8.62 -4.69 9.50
N THR A 76 -9.07 -5.85 8.98
CA THR A 76 -9.82 -6.84 9.78
C THR A 76 -8.97 -7.53 10.85
N VAL A 77 -7.67 -7.60 10.65
CA VAL A 77 -6.72 -8.19 11.61
C VAL A 77 -5.93 -7.15 12.41
N GLY A 78 -6.31 -5.87 12.29
CA GLY A 78 -5.74 -4.76 13.05
C GLY A 78 -4.33 -4.33 12.59
N THR A 79 -3.88 -4.76 11.42
CA THR A 79 -2.57 -4.39 10.89
C THR A 79 -2.65 -3.03 10.22
N PRO A 80 -1.77 -2.08 10.59
CA PRO A 80 -1.72 -0.77 9.97
C PRO A 80 -1.43 -0.87 8.47
N VAL A 81 -1.97 0.07 7.69
CA VAL A 81 -1.79 0.11 6.24
C VAL A 81 -1.24 1.46 5.82
N ILE A 82 -0.12 1.46 5.10
CA ILE A 82 0.30 2.60 4.30
C ILE A 82 -0.36 2.43 2.94
N GLY A 83 -1.42 3.20 2.71
CA GLY A 83 -2.20 3.14 1.49
C GLY A 83 -1.65 4.09 0.43
N LEU A 84 -1.52 3.63 -0.82
CA LEU A 84 -1.02 4.41 -1.94
C LEU A 84 -2.18 4.73 -2.89
N TYR A 85 -2.66 5.97 -2.85
CA TYR A 85 -3.88 6.40 -3.52
C TYR A 85 -3.60 7.54 -4.49
N ALA A 86 -3.87 7.32 -5.76
CA ALA A 86 -3.95 8.33 -6.80
C ALA A 86 -5.15 8.07 -7.75
N PRO A 87 -5.42 6.82 -8.19
CA PRO A 87 -6.56 6.52 -9.05
C PRO A 87 -7.90 6.60 -8.34
N THR A 88 -7.93 6.41 -7.03
CA THR A 88 -9.17 6.29 -6.24
C THR A 88 -9.11 7.20 -5.01
N ASN A 89 -10.28 7.63 -4.56
CA ASN A 89 -10.41 8.49 -3.39
C ASN A 89 -10.29 7.66 -2.09
N PRO A 90 -9.26 7.88 -1.24
CA PRO A 90 -9.09 7.15 0.02
C PRO A 90 -10.20 7.44 1.04
N GLU A 91 -10.90 8.57 0.96
CA GLU A 91 -12.07 8.83 1.80
C GLU A 91 -13.20 7.81 1.53
N ARG A 92 -13.28 7.29 0.31
CA ARG A 92 -14.25 6.28 -0.08
C ARG A 92 -13.78 4.86 0.19
N SER A 93 -12.58 4.52 -0.26
CA SER A 93 -12.07 3.15 -0.31
C SER A 93 -10.80 2.92 0.51
N GLY A 94 -10.35 3.92 1.25
CA GLY A 94 -9.16 3.77 2.08
C GLY A 94 -9.35 2.84 3.29
N PRO A 95 -8.26 2.32 3.85
CA PRO A 95 -8.30 1.45 5.01
C PRO A 95 -8.82 2.23 6.22
N TYR A 96 -9.96 1.82 6.73
CA TYR A 96 -10.78 2.60 7.67
C TYR A 96 -10.01 3.16 8.88
N TYR A 97 -9.14 2.36 9.49
CA TYR A 97 -8.36 2.78 10.65
C TYR A 97 -6.98 3.35 10.32
N SER A 98 -6.57 3.31 9.04
CA SER A 98 -5.22 3.71 8.62
C SER A 98 -5.21 4.90 7.64
N ARG A 99 -6.32 5.64 7.51
CA ARG A 99 -6.42 6.77 6.57
C ARG A 99 -5.31 7.80 6.74
N ARG A 100 -4.90 8.08 7.97
CA ARG A 100 -3.79 9.02 8.26
C ARG A 100 -2.44 8.59 7.69
N TRP A 101 -2.29 7.29 7.42
CA TRP A 101 -1.09 6.70 6.82
C TRP A 101 -1.18 6.56 5.31
N CYS A 102 -2.27 7.03 4.70
CA CYS A 102 -2.39 7.00 3.25
C CYS A 102 -1.62 8.16 2.61
N VAL A 103 -0.89 7.84 1.55
CA VAL A 103 -0.43 8.84 0.58
C VAL A 103 -1.60 9.11 -0.35
N ASP A 104 -2.22 10.29 -0.23
CA ASP A 104 -3.36 10.71 -1.05
C ASP A 104 -2.91 11.67 -2.14
N ARG A 105 -3.04 11.23 -3.38
CA ARG A 105 -2.78 12.02 -4.59
C ARG A 105 -4.01 12.12 -5.49
N TYR A 106 -5.22 11.76 -4.98
CA TYR A 106 -6.43 11.71 -5.79
C TYR A 106 -6.84 13.09 -6.36
N ASP A 107 -6.79 14.16 -5.55
CA ASP A 107 -7.11 15.49 -6.07
C ASP A 107 -6.08 15.98 -7.09
N ARG A 108 -4.79 15.68 -6.87
CA ARG A 108 -3.72 15.95 -7.85
C ARG A 108 -3.94 15.17 -9.15
N ALA A 109 -4.39 13.90 -9.06
CA ALA A 109 -4.73 13.08 -10.20
C ALA A 109 -5.95 13.65 -10.95
N ALA A 110 -7.01 14.03 -10.24
CA ALA A 110 -8.20 14.65 -10.81
C ALA A 110 -7.86 15.94 -11.58
N THR A 111 -7.05 16.80 -10.97
CA THR A 111 -6.60 18.04 -11.59
C THR A 111 -5.74 17.78 -12.83
N ARG A 112 -4.74 16.89 -12.73
CA ARG A 112 -3.78 16.65 -13.80
C ARG A 112 -4.37 15.91 -14.99
N PHE A 113 -5.20 14.90 -14.75
CA PHE A 113 -5.69 13.99 -15.80
C PHE A 113 -7.10 14.32 -16.29
N LEU A 114 -7.95 14.93 -15.45
CA LEU A 114 -9.33 15.26 -15.80
C LEU A 114 -9.59 16.77 -15.86
N ASN A 115 -8.61 17.60 -15.52
CA ASN A 115 -8.75 19.06 -15.42
C ASN A 115 -9.92 19.49 -14.52
N ARG A 116 -10.13 18.77 -13.41
CA ARG A 116 -11.21 18.97 -12.44
C ARG A 116 -10.69 18.76 -11.02
N SER A 117 -11.24 19.49 -10.06
CA SER A 117 -11.00 19.18 -8.64
C SER A 117 -11.74 17.90 -8.24
N ALA A 118 -11.18 17.11 -7.33
CA ALA A 118 -11.79 15.89 -6.79
C ALA A 118 -13.17 16.16 -6.19
N GLY A 119 -13.39 17.32 -5.57
CA GLY A 119 -14.69 17.72 -5.01
C GLY A 119 -15.82 17.88 -6.05
N ASN A 120 -15.47 18.00 -7.32
CA ASN A 120 -16.40 18.10 -8.44
C ASN A 120 -16.58 16.79 -9.20
N LEU A 121 -15.99 15.70 -8.71
CA LEU A 121 -16.13 14.38 -9.30
C LEU A 121 -17.22 13.58 -8.59
N PRO A 122 -17.88 12.63 -9.30
CA PRO A 122 -18.71 11.63 -8.65
C PRO A 122 -17.94 10.90 -7.55
N TRP A 123 -18.60 10.58 -6.45
CA TRP A 123 -17.98 9.88 -5.30
C TRP A 123 -17.30 8.56 -5.68
N THR A 124 -17.77 7.92 -6.74
CA THR A 124 -17.28 6.62 -7.24
C THR A 124 -16.26 6.75 -8.37
N GLU A 125 -15.90 7.98 -8.76
CA GLU A 125 -14.98 8.19 -9.88
C GLU A 125 -13.62 7.56 -9.63
N LYS A 126 -13.10 6.91 -10.66
CA LYS A 126 -11.76 6.35 -10.70
C LYS A 126 -10.97 6.96 -11.85
N ILE A 127 -9.72 7.24 -11.62
CA ILE A 127 -8.82 7.84 -12.60
C ILE A 127 -7.80 6.78 -13.02
N GLU A 128 -8.26 5.80 -13.80
CA GLU A 128 -7.45 4.65 -14.23
C GLU A 128 -6.75 4.97 -15.57
N LEU A 129 -5.85 5.95 -15.55
CA LEU A 129 -5.08 6.39 -16.71
C LEU A 129 -3.59 6.04 -16.55
N PRO A 130 -2.87 5.80 -17.68
CA PRO A 130 -1.42 5.56 -17.63
C PRO A 130 -0.69 6.69 -16.91
N GLY A 131 0.22 6.33 -16.00
CA GLY A 131 1.04 7.29 -15.24
C GLY A 131 0.34 7.93 -14.03
N VAL A 132 -0.91 7.57 -13.72
CA VAL A 132 -1.60 8.14 -12.55
C VAL A 132 -0.90 7.76 -11.25
N MET A 133 -0.40 6.54 -11.12
CA MET A 133 0.33 6.09 -9.94
C MET A 133 1.72 6.73 -9.79
N ASP A 134 2.27 7.33 -10.84
CA ASP A 134 3.55 8.06 -10.77
C ASP A 134 3.44 9.35 -9.95
N LEU A 135 2.23 9.75 -9.59
CA LEU A 135 1.98 10.85 -8.65
C LEU A 135 2.32 10.51 -7.19
N VAL A 136 2.36 9.23 -6.87
CA VAL A 136 2.78 8.72 -5.56
C VAL A 136 4.30 8.58 -5.59
N GLU A 137 4.98 9.53 -4.97
CA GLU A 137 6.43 9.54 -4.93
C GLU A 137 6.95 8.58 -3.83
N VAL A 138 8.18 8.10 -3.99
CA VAL A 138 8.79 7.17 -3.02
C VAL A 138 8.94 7.84 -1.66
N ASP A 139 9.36 9.10 -1.65
CA ASP A 139 9.57 9.87 -0.42
C ASP A 139 8.29 10.05 0.39
N ASP A 140 7.14 10.19 -0.28
CA ASP A 140 5.84 10.23 0.40
C ASP A 140 5.56 8.95 1.20
N ALA A 141 5.86 7.79 0.60
CA ALA A 141 5.63 6.51 1.24
C ALA A 141 6.64 6.23 2.37
N ILE A 142 7.88 6.68 2.21
CA ILE A 142 8.93 6.63 3.24
C ILE A 142 8.51 7.49 4.43
N GLU A 143 8.07 8.73 4.21
CA GLU A 143 7.59 9.60 5.28
C GLU A 143 6.45 8.95 6.08
N LYS A 144 5.49 8.32 5.41
CA LYS A 144 4.39 7.61 6.09
C LYS A 144 4.86 6.39 6.87
N LEU A 145 5.87 5.67 6.38
CA LEU A 145 6.47 4.56 7.11
C LEU A 145 7.16 5.06 8.38
N ASP A 146 7.99 6.09 8.26
CA ASP A 146 8.74 6.66 9.39
C ASP A 146 7.80 7.24 10.45
N GLU A 147 6.75 7.99 10.04
CA GLU A 147 5.70 8.48 10.95
C GLU A 147 5.00 7.33 11.69
N LEU A 148 4.65 6.24 10.97
CA LEU A 148 4.00 5.07 11.56
C LEU A 148 4.90 4.40 12.59
N MET A 149 6.18 4.23 12.27
CA MET A 149 7.15 3.60 13.15
C MET A 149 7.44 4.44 14.41
N LEU A 150 7.55 5.76 14.26
CA LEU A 150 7.68 6.70 15.38
C LEU A 150 6.45 6.65 16.30
N ALA A 151 5.27 6.42 15.76
CA ALA A 151 4.04 6.23 16.53
C ALA A 151 3.93 4.84 17.19
N GLY A 152 4.95 3.97 17.07
CA GLY A 152 4.95 2.62 17.61
C GLY A 152 4.10 1.62 16.84
N ALA A 153 3.85 1.89 15.54
CA ALA A 153 3.03 1.06 14.65
C ALA A 153 1.73 0.56 15.32
N PRO A 154 0.85 1.46 15.76
CA PRO A 154 -0.29 1.11 16.61
C PRO A 154 -1.26 0.20 15.85
N ARG A 155 -1.48 -1.00 16.39
CA ARG A 155 -2.50 -1.91 15.88
C ARG A 155 -3.88 -1.41 16.27
N THR A 156 -4.82 -1.51 15.36
CA THR A 156 -6.23 -1.23 15.69
C THR A 156 -6.80 -2.35 16.52
N PRO A 157 -7.67 -2.04 17.51
CA PRO A 157 -8.40 -3.07 18.23
C PRO A 157 -9.20 -3.92 17.22
N THR A 158 -8.95 -5.21 17.19
CA THR A 158 -9.81 -6.16 16.49
C THR A 158 -11.07 -6.27 17.33
N GLY A 159 -12.06 -5.43 17.03
CA GLY A 159 -13.37 -5.55 17.65
C GLY A 159 -14.08 -6.78 17.09
N ILE A 160 -14.18 -7.82 17.87
CA ILE A 160 -15.23 -8.83 17.83
C ILE A 160 -15.87 -8.83 19.19
#